data_58cd6e15156aca4be574958fc39c4453
#
_entry.id   58cd6e15156aca4be574958fc39c4453
#
_cell.length_a   1.000
_cell.length_b   1.000
_cell.length_c   1.000
_cell.angle_alpha   90.00
_cell.angle_beta   90.00
_cell.angle_gamma   90.00
#
_symmetry.space_group_name_H-M   'P 1'
#
loop_
_entity.id
_entity.type
_entity.pdbx_description
1 polymer ?
#
loop_
_entity_poly.entity_id
_entity_poly.type
_entity_poly.pdbx_seq_one_letter_code
_entity_poly.pdbx_strand_id
1 'polypeptide(L)'
;MKRWLLACVSMLCMVVLLVGCGNDTAKQGKHLNVGLYWFGETLNPTHEWDAWTLTRIGAGETLATVTPDMKFTGQLADSWENIDPTTWKFHIRENVKFHNGTAMTPQKVKESIEYTMKQSPRSAKAVKIESITVDGQNLIIKTTEPNGSLLSSLTEPAFVIMDTADLKDVAAKPVLTGPYKITSFTKGESIELTAFADYWGGKPGLIL
;
A
#
# COMPACT_ATOMS: atom_id res chain seq x y z
N MET A 1 46.13 -21.33 -52.25
CA MET A 1 46.34 -20.51 -51.02
C MET A 1 45.26 -19.47 -50.77
N LYS A 2 44.84 -18.63 -51.74
CA LYS A 2 43.79 -17.60 -51.56
C LYS A 2 42.41 -18.13 -51.09
N ARG A 3 42.00 -19.31 -51.52
CA ARG A 3 40.67 -19.90 -51.15
C ARG A 3 40.59 -20.39 -49.71
N TRP A 4 41.70 -20.81 -49.12
CA TRP A 4 41.79 -21.25 -47.74
C TRP A 4 41.81 -20.06 -46.76
N LEU A 5 42.43 -18.96 -47.14
CA LEU A 5 42.45 -17.70 -46.37
C LEU A 5 41.02 -17.11 -46.24
N LEU A 6 40.19 -17.16 -47.27
CA LEU A 6 38.80 -16.69 -47.23
C LEU A 6 37.93 -17.57 -46.32
N ALA A 7 38.16 -18.88 -46.33
CA ALA A 7 37.42 -19.81 -45.41
C ALA A 7 37.79 -19.58 -43.94
N CYS A 8 39.06 -19.32 -43.63
CA CYS A 8 39.47 -19.02 -42.25
C CYS A 8 38.98 -17.66 -41.78
N VAL A 9 38.90 -16.63 -42.64
CA VAL A 9 38.34 -15.32 -42.26
C VAL A 9 36.83 -15.39 -42.03
N SER A 10 36.08 -16.14 -42.85
CA SER A 10 34.63 -16.31 -42.62
C SER A 10 34.32 -17.12 -41.37
N MET A 11 35.15 -18.10 -41.01
CA MET A 11 34.97 -18.89 -39.78
C MET A 11 35.35 -18.07 -38.54
N LEU A 12 36.35 -17.18 -38.63
CA LEU A 12 36.73 -16.27 -37.54
C LEU A 12 35.67 -15.20 -37.30
N CYS A 13 35.01 -14.67 -38.32
CA CYS A 13 33.90 -13.74 -38.18
C CYS A 13 32.64 -14.38 -37.57
N MET A 14 32.40 -15.67 -37.82
CA MET A 14 31.26 -16.39 -37.23
C MET A 14 31.45 -16.69 -35.72
N VAL A 15 32.69 -16.84 -35.27
CA VAL A 15 33.00 -17.07 -33.83
C VAL A 15 32.87 -15.76 -33.04
N VAL A 16 33.13 -14.60 -33.65
CA VAL A 16 33.01 -13.29 -32.97
C VAL A 16 31.54 -12.92 -32.75
N LEU A 17 30.59 -13.43 -33.55
CA LEU A 17 29.15 -13.18 -33.36
C LEU A 17 28.53 -14.02 -32.25
N LEU A 18 29.21 -15.06 -31.75
CA LEU A 18 28.69 -15.91 -30.63
C LEU A 18 29.16 -15.47 -29.25
N VAL A 19 30.04 -14.47 -29.13
CA VAL A 19 30.54 -13.94 -27.85
C VAL A 19 29.71 -12.71 -27.39
N GLY A 20 28.72 -12.31 -28.15
CA GLY A 20 27.89 -11.13 -27.88
C GLY A 20 26.76 -11.27 -26.87
N CYS A 21 26.57 -12.45 -26.24
CA CYS A 21 25.70 -12.60 -25.06
C CYS A 21 26.57 -12.58 -23.82
N GLY A 22 27.05 -11.42 -23.43
CA GLY A 22 27.65 -11.21 -22.14
C GLY A 22 26.69 -11.64 -21.06
N ASN A 23 27.10 -12.61 -20.24
CA ASN A 23 26.48 -12.90 -18.97
C ASN A 23 26.66 -11.69 -18.04
N ASP A 24 25.86 -10.66 -18.23
CA ASP A 24 25.58 -9.71 -17.17
C ASP A 24 24.73 -10.41 -16.12
N THR A 25 25.38 -11.28 -15.33
CA THR A 25 24.87 -11.67 -14.01
C THR A 25 25.05 -10.48 -13.04
N ALA A 26 24.61 -9.30 -13.43
CA ALA A 26 24.16 -8.35 -12.47
C ALA A 26 23.06 -9.07 -11.67
N LYS A 27 23.17 -9.10 -10.35
CA LYS A 27 22.06 -9.46 -9.45
C LYS A 27 20.95 -8.44 -9.71
N GLN A 28 20.22 -8.64 -10.80
CA GLN A 28 18.98 -7.91 -11.05
C GLN A 28 18.05 -8.28 -9.91
N GLY A 29 17.89 -7.37 -8.96
CA GLY A 29 16.78 -7.44 -8.02
C GLY A 29 15.52 -7.70 -8.86
N LYS A 30 14.61 -8.49 -8.34
CA LYS A 30 13.34 -8.75 -9.04
C LYS A 30 12.60 -7.44 -9.18
N HIS A 31 12.60 -6.85 -10.36
CA HIS A 31 11.85 -5.64 -10.69
C HIS A 31 10.54 -6.05 -11.35
N LEU A 32 9.45 -5.44 -10.91
CA LEU A 32 8.14 -5.52 -11.54
C LEU A 32 7.75 -4.12 -11.99
N ASN A 33 7.46 -3.95 -13.28
CA ASN A 33 6.88 -2.73 -13.82
C ASN A 33 5.37 -2.94 -13.97
N VAL A 34 4.58 -2.12 -13.29
CA VAL A 34 3.11 -2.16 -13.34
C VAL A 34 2.60 -0.90 -14.04
N GLY A 35 1.94 -1.08 -15.18
CA GLY A 35 1.25 0.00 -15.86
C GLY A 35 -0.09 0.28 -15.17
N LEU A 36 -0.31 1.51 -14.72
CA LEU A 36 -1.60 1.96 -14.23
C LEU A 36 -2.26 2.84 -15.29
N TYR A 37 -3.50 2.53 -15.62
CA TYR A 37 -4.33 3.34 -16.51
C TYR A 37 -4.51 4.77 -15.97
N TRP A 38 -4.62 4.90 -14.65
CA TRP A 38 -4.74 6.17 -13.95
C TRP A 38 -4.06 6.06 -12.58
N PHE A 39 -3.37 7.11 -12.16
CA PHE A 39 -2.96 7.33 -10.78
C PHE A 39 -3.06 8.82 -10.45
N GLY A 40 -3.19 9.09 -9.14
CA GLY A 40 -3.55 10.41 -8.65
C GLY A 40 -2.52 11.50 -8.95
N GLU A 41 -2.95 12.73 -8.80
CA GLU A 41 -2.07 13.90 -8.92
C GLU A 41 -1.11 14.04 -7.74
N THR A 42 -1.47 13.42 -6.63
CA THR A 42 -0.66 13.32 -5.42
C THR A 42 -0.77 11.91 -4.85
N LEU A 43 -0.02 11.62 -3.80
CA LEU A 43 -0.15 10.39 -3.02
C LEU A 43 -0.78 10.64 -1.64
N ASN A 44 -1.39 11.81 -1.44
CA ASN A 44 -2.09 12.11 -0.20
C ASN A 44 -3.39 11.29 -0.09
N PRO A 45 -3.53 10.39 0.91
CA PRO A 45 -4.70 9.52 1.01
C PRO A 45 -6.03 10.26 1.15
N THR A 46 -6.00 11.51 1.64
CA THR A 46 -7.21 12.30 1.89
C THR A 46 -7.61 13.20 0.72
N HIS A 47 -6.80 13.21 -0.35
CA HIS A 47 -7.07 14.02 -1.54
C HIS A 47 -7.83 13.22 -2.59
N GLU A 48 -9.05 13.63 -2.89
CA GLU A 48 -9.90 13.07 -3.96
C GLU A 48 -9.92 11.52 -3.99
N TRP A 49 -9.36 10.94 -5.05
CA TRP A 49 -9.28 9.49 -5.29
C TRP A 49 -7.86 8.94 -5.20
N ASP A 50 -6.89 9.73 -4.73
CA ASP A 50 -5.46 9.37 -4.75
C ASP A 50 -5.14 8.15 -3.90
N ALA A 51 -5.90 7.92 -2.82
CA ALA A 51 -5.79 6.71 -2.00
C ALA A 51 -5.96 5.39 -2.76
N TRP A 52 -6.73 5.38 -3.87
CA TRP A 52 -6.90 4.19 -4.71
C TRP A 52 -5.58 3.73 -5.34
N THR A 53 -4.71 4.68 -5.67
CA THR A 53 -3.36 4.35 -6.12
C THR A 53 -2.59 3.62 -5.06
N LEU A 54 -2.62 4.11 -3.81
CA LEU A 54 -1.85 3.57 -2.68
C LEU A 54 -2.20 2.10 -2.36
N THR A 55 -3.50 1.76 -2.41
CA THR A 55 -3.92 0.37 -2.18
C THR A 55 -3.53 -0.55 -3.34
N ARG A 56 -3.66 -0.07 -4.60
CA ARG A 56 -3.30 -0.84 -5.80
C ARG A 56 -1.82 -1.16 -5.91
N ILE A 57 -0.95 -0.26 -5.48
CA ILE A 57 0.50 -0.47 -5.47
C ILE A 57 1.00 -1.19 -4.21
N GLY A 58 0.09 -1.58 -3.31
CA GLY A 58 0.44 -2.27 -2.07
C GLY A 58 1.21 -1.41 -1.06
N ALA A 59 1.08 -0.08 -1.12
CA ALA A 59 1.69 0.81 -0.13
C ALA A 59 0.76 1.08 1.05
N GLY A 60 -0.56 1.16 0.81
CA GLY A 60 -1.56 1.50 1.82
C GLY A 60 -2.44 0.31 2.20
N GLU A 61 -2.78 0.23 3.49
CA GLU A 61 -3.68 -0.76 4.06
C GLU A 61 -4.78 -0.10 4.89
N THR A 62 -5.96 -0.75 4.93
CA THR A 62 -7.11 -0.35 5.74
C THR A 62 -7.30 -1.31 6.92
N LEU A 63 -8.29 -1.10 7.79
CA LEU A 63 -8.57 -2.03 8.89
C LEU A 63 -8.92 -3.42 8.40
N ALA A 64 -9.75 -3.51 7.36
CA ALA A 64 -10.14 -4.73 6.70
C ALA A 64 -10.16 -4.51 5.19
N THR A 65 -10.12 -5.57 4.42
CA THR A 65 -10.23 -5.53 2.94
C THR A 65 -11.28 -6.51 2.47
N VAL A 66 -11.63 -6.43 1.18
CA VAL A 66 -12.60 -7.32 0.54
C VAL A 66 -11.86 -8.30 -0.37
N THR A 67 -12.12 -9.58 -0.18
CA THR A 67 -11.54 -10.64 -1.02
C THR A 67 -12.26 -10.72 -2.38
N PRO A 68 -11.68 -11.41 -3.40
CA PRO A 68 -12.32 -11.56 -4.70
C PRO A 68 -13.71 -12.24 -4.65
N ASP A 69 -13.98 -13.07 -3.65
CA ASP A 69 -15.29 -13.69 -3.40
C ASP A 69 -16.22 -12.80 -2.53
N MET A 70 -15.91 -11.50 -2.45
CA MET A 70 -16.73 -10.46 -1.79
C MET A 70 -16.90 -10.65 -0.27
N LYS A 71 -15.92 -11.27 0.38
CA LYS A 71 -15.92 -11.41 1.85
C LYS A 71 -14.97 -10.40 2.48
N PHE A 72 -15.30 -9.93 3.67
CA PHE A 72 -14.38 -9.13 4.47
C PHE A 72 -13.29 -10.02 5.09
N THR A 73 -12.06 -9.57 5.00
CA THR A 73 -10.92 -10.18 5.68
C THR A 73 -10.09 -9.13 6.40
N GLY A 74 -9.49 -9.51 7.54
CA GLY A 74 -8.70 -8.59 8.34
C GLY A 74 -7.41 -8.17 7.66
N GLN A 75 -7.08 -6.90 7.80
CA GLN A 75 -5.80 -6.31 7.42
C GLN A 75 -5.11 -5.74 8.66
N LEU A 76 -5.31 -4.48 8.98
CA LEU A 76 -4.76 -3.84 10.19
C LEU A 76 -5.64 -4.06 11.44
N ALA A 77 -6.88 -4.53 11.27
CA ALA A 77 -7.65 -5.18 12.33
C ALA A 77 -7.72 -6.69 12.02
N ASP A 78 -7.49 -7.53 13.02
CA ASP A 78 -7.58 -8.99 12.86
C ASP A 78 -8.97 -9.54 13.19
N SER A 79 -9.79 -8.77 13.91
CA SER A 79 -11.19 -9.09 14.20
C SER A 79 -12.03 -7.83 14.45
N TRP A 80 -13.33 -7.98 14.33
CA TRP A 80 -14.31 -6.93 14.61
C TRP A 80 -15.64 -7.50 15.04
N GLU A 81 -16.41 -6.68 15.74
CA GLU A 81 -17.73 -7.00 16.26
C GLU A 81 -18.64 -5.77 16.18
N ASN A 82 -19.86 -5.93 15.72
CA ASN A 82 -20.91 -4.94 15.88
C ASN A 82 -21.60 -5.19 17.21
N ILE A 83 -21.26 -4.39 18.25
CA ILE A 83 -21.76 -4.57 19.63
C ILE A 83 -23.22 -4.20 19.72
N ASP A 84 -23.64 -3.13 19.06
CA ASP A 84 -25.00 -2.63 18.97
C ASP A 84 -25.17 -1.87 17.62
N PRO A 85 -26.40 -1.42 17.26
CA PRO A 85 -26.63 -0.76 15.95
C PRO A 85 -25.73 0.44 15.64
N THR A 86 -25.16 1.10 16.66
CA THR A 86 -24.32 2.30 16.50
C THR A 86 -22.87 2.07 16.91
N THR A 87 -22.51 0.94 17.51
CA THR A 87 -21.20 0.72 18.11
C THR A 87 -20.49 -0.49 17.52
N TRP A 88 -19.30 -0.24 17.02
CA TRP A 88 -18.40 -1.26 16.49
C TRP A 88 -17.11 -1.32 17.31
N LYS A 89 -16.58 -2.52 17.47
CA LYS A 89 -15.30 -2.80 18.10
C LYS A 89 -14.39 -3.48 17.09
N PHE A 90 -13.16 -2.97 16.95
CA PHE A 90 -12.11 -3.55 16.11
C PHE A 90 -10.91 -3.90 16.97
N HIS A 91 -10.43 -5.13 16.91
CA HIS A 91 -9.16 -5.50 17.52
C HIS A 91 -8.02 -5.15 16.56
N ILE A 92 -7.16 -4.23 16.95
CA ILE A 92 -6.08 -3.74 16.11
C ILE A 92 -4.89 -4.69 16.17
N ARG A 93 -4.36 -5.05 15.01
CA ARG A 93 -3.24 -5.98 14.87
C ARG A 93 -2.01 -5.47 15.58
N GLU A 94 -1.38 -6.36 16.36
CA GLU A 94 -0.12 -6.09 17.02
C GLU A 94 1.09 -6.23 16.07
N ASN A 95 2.23 -5.67 16.47
CA ASN A 95 3.52 -5.78 15.76
C ASN A 95 3.52 -5.23 14.32
N VAL A 96 2.59 -4.34 13.99
CA VAL A 96 2.60 -3.58 12.74
C VAL A 96 3.50 -2.36 12.89
N LYS A 97 4.33 -2.10 11.88
CA LYS A 97 5.13 -0.89 11.77
C LYS A 97 4.71 -0.06 10.57
N PHE A 98 4.80 1.24 10.70
CA PHE A 98 4.77 2.16 9.58
C PHE A 98 6.10 2.13 8.80
N HIS A 99 6.10 2.64 7.56
CA HIS A 99 7.26 2.69 6.68
C HIS A 99 8.46 3.49 7.24
N ASN A 100 8.23 4.35 8.23
CA ASN A 100 9.28 5.07 8.97
C ASN A 100 9.83 4.28 10.17
N GLY A 101 9.34 3.05 10.41
CA GLY A 101 9.75 2.16 11.49
C GLY A 101 9.00 2.39 12.82
N THR A 102 8.14 3.40 12.93
CA THR A 102 7.32 3.62 14.13
C THR A 102 6.25 2.54 14.28
N ALA A 103 5.93 2.15 15.51
CA ALA A 103 4.89 1.18 15.79
C ALA A 103 3.50 1.77 15.47
N MET A 104 2.66 0.99 14.78
CA MET A 104 1.24 1.28 14.66
C MET A 104 0.54 0.83 15.95
N THR A 105 -0.11 1.77 16.61
CA THR A 105 -0.89 1.51 17.82
C THR A 105 -2.36 1.84 17.58
N PRO A 106 -3.30 1.33 18.39
CA PRO A 106 -4.71 1.72 18.30
C PRO A 106 -4.91 3.25 18.34
N GLN A 107 -4.10 3.95 19.12
CA GLN A 107 -4.14 5.42 19.17
C GLN A 107 -3.77 6.06 17.84
N LYS A 108 -2.71 5.58 17.16
CA LYS A 108 -2.33 6.08 15.82
C LYS A 108 -3.37 5.73 14.75
N VAL A 109 -4.02 4.58 14.86
CA VAL A 109 -5.15 4.21 13.98
C VAL A 109 -6.31 5.18 14.16
N LYS A 110 -6.70 5.48 15.40
CA LYS A 110 -7.71 6.51 15.72
C LYS A 110 -7.34 7.85 15.07
N GLU A 111 -6.12 8.34 15.32
CA GLU A 111 -5.62 9.63 14.80
C GLU A 111 -5.68 9.68 13.27
N SER A 112 -5.33 8.57 12.61
CA SER A 112 -5.40 8.46 11.14
C SER A 112 -6.84 8.58 10.63
N ILE A 113 -7.79 7.86 11.23
CA ILE A 113 -9.20 7.92 10.84
C ILE A 113 -9.78 9.32 11.10
N GLU A 114 -9.52 9.91 12.27
CA GLU A 114 -9.97 11.27 12.62
C GLU A 114 -9.37 12.31 11.66
N TYR A 115 -8.09 12.18 11.29
CA TYR A 115 -7.46 13.02 10.30
C TYR A 115 -8.15 12.91 8.94
N THR A 116 -8.42 11.68 8.47
CA THR A 116 -9.13 11.45 7.21
C THR A 116 -10.51 12.11 7.21
N MET A 117 -11.29 11.95 8.28
CA MET A 117 -12.61 12.59 8.39
C MET A 117 -12.51 14.12 8.39
N LYS A 118 -11.48 14.70 9.02
CA LYS A 118 -11.26 16.14 9.04
C LYS A 118 -10.88 16.70 7.68
N GLN A 119 -10.05 15.99 6.91
CA GLN A 119 -9.56 16.43 5.61
C GLN A 119 -10.53 16.14 4.46
N SER A 120 -11.33 15.06 4.56
CA SER A 120 -12.25 14.60 3.52
C SER A 120 -13.70 14.63 4.01
N PRO A 121 -14.47 15.68 3.70
CA PRO A 121 -15.91 15.73 4.04
C PRO A 121 -16.71 14.57 3.44
N ARG A 122 -16.29 14.03 2.29
CA ARG A 122 -16.87 12.85 1.66
C ARG A 122 -16.71 11.62 2.56
N SER A 123 -15.51 11.38 3.05
CA SER A 123 -15.21 10.26 3.94
C SER A 123 -15.95 10.39 5.27
N ALA A 124 -15.98 11.57 5.88
CA ALA A 124 -16.72 11.83 7.11
C ALA A 124 -18.21 11.53 6.95
N LYS A 125 -18.82 11.96 5.83
CA LYS A 125 -20.23 11.70 5.53
C LYS A 125 -20.53 10.21 5.32
N ALA A 126 -19.58 9.46 4.77
CA ALA A 126 -19.77 8.02 4.50
C ALA A 126 -19.81 7.18 5.78
N VAL A 127 -19.02 7.52 6.80
CA VAL A 127 -18.91 6.75 8.05
C VAL A 127 -19.82 7.25 9.18
N LYS A 128 -20.13 8.55 9.22
CA LYS A 128 -20.96 9.21 10.23
C LYS A 128 -20.51 8.88 11.66
N ILE A 129 -19.21 8.93 11.92
CA ILE A 129 -18.64 8.61 13.23
C ILE A 129 -18.92 9.77 14.20
N GLU A 130 -19.45 9.43 15.37
CA GLU A 130 -19.64 10.33 16.52
C GLU A 130 -18.35 10.40 17.35
N SER A 131 -17.78 9.24 17.67
CA SER A 131 -16.57 9.16 18.49
C SER A 131 -15.77 7.91 18.20
N ILE A 132 -14.45 8.00 18.45
CA ILE A 132 -13.52 6.88 18.43
C ILE A 132 -12.80 6.86 19.78
N THR A 133 -12.85 5.74 20.47
CA THR A 133 -12.12 5.55 21.73
C THR A 133 -11.20 4.33 21.64
N VAL A 134 -10.12 4.35 22.41
CA VAL A 134 -9.17 3.25 22.52
C VAL A 134 -9.36 2.57 23.87
N ASP A 135 -9.48 1.25 23.85
CA ASP A 135 -9.56 0.39 25.02
C ASP A 135 -8.58 -0.78 24.85
N GLY A 136 -7.40 -0.63 25.45
CA GLY A 136 -6.29 -1.56 25.24
C GLY A 136 -5.91 -1.67 23.76
N GLN A 137 -6.00 -2.87 23.20
CA GLN A 137 -5.75 -3.13 21.78
C GLN A 137 -6.99 -2.92 20.89
N ASN A 138 -8.10 -2.49 21.47
CA ASN A 138 -9.35 -2.30 20.74
C ASN A 138 -9.58 -0.84 20.37
N LEU A 139 -10.17 -0.65 19.21
CA LEU A 139 -10.74 0.60 18.74
C LEU A 139 -12.26 0.47 18.81
N ILE A 140 -12.91 1.32 19.60
CA ILE A 140 -14.37 1.39 19.71
C ILE A 140 -14.84 2.59 18.91
N ILE A 141 -15.63 2.34 17.88
CA ILE A 141 -16.19 3.37 16.99
C ILE A 141 -17.69 3.45 17.20
N LYS A 142 -18.17 4.65 17.58
CA LYS A 142 -19.58 4.96 17.71
C LYS A 142 -20.03 5.86 16.58
N THR A 143 -21.15 5.55 15.95
CA THR A 143 -21.75 6.32 14.85
C THR A 143 -22.94 7.14 15.36
N THR A 144 -23.24 8.26 14.67
CA THR A 144 -24.34 9.17 15.02
C THR A 144 -25.75 8.56 14.81
N GLU A 145 -25.82 7.48 14.03
CA GLU A 145 -27.05 6.74 13.73
C GLU A 145 -26.70 5.26 13.48
N PRO A 146 -27.67 4.32 13.49
CA PRO A 146 -27.42 2.92 13.17
C PRO A 146 -26.70 2.76 11.83
N ASN A 147 -25.53 2.09 11.84
CA ASN A 147 -24.68 1.91 10.66
C ASN A 147 -24.12 0.48 10.57
N GLY A 148 -24.93 -0.43 10.04
CA GLY A 148 -24.50 -1.81 9.76
C GLY A 148 -23.47 -1.92 8.62
N SER A 149 -23.23 -0.85 7.86
CA SER A 149 -22.27 -0.82 6.76
C SER A 149 -20.92 -0.15 7.11
N LEU A 150 -20.69 0.22 8.37
CA LEU A 150 -19.47 0.88 8.80
C LEU A 150 -18.20 0.11 8.37
N LEU A 151 -18.20 -1.22 8.56
CA LEU A 151 -17.09 -2.06 8.13
C LEU A 151 -16.78 -1.89 6.63
N SER A 152 -17.82 -1.95 5.78
CA SER A 152 -17.68 -1.75 4.34
C SER A 152 -17.13 -0.36 4.02
N SER A 153 -17.62 0.68 4.70
CA SER A 153 -17.13 2.04 4.51
C SER A 153 -15.66 2.19 4.90
N LEU A 154 -15.20 1.48 5.93
CA LEU A 154 -13.80 1.50 6.38
C LEU A 154 -12.85 0.66 5.51
N THR A 155 -13.35 -0.13 4.54
CA THR A 155 -12.51 -0.77 3.51
C THR A 155 -12.23 0.16 2.31
N GLU A 156 -12.89 1.31 2.24
CA GLU A 156 -12.61 2.31 1.21
C GLU A 156 -11.15 2.78 1.30
N PRO A 157 -10.44 2.88 0.18
CA PRO A 157 -9.04 3.34 0.15
C PRO A 157 -8.78 4.67 0.85
N ALA A 158 -9.76 5.56 0.91
CA ALA A 158 -9.64 6.82 1.66
C ALA A 158 -9.35 6.61 3.15
N PHE A 159 -9.63 5.43 3.71
CA PHE A 159 -9.36 5.05 5.10
C PHE A 159 -8.07 4.23 5.26
N VAL A 160 -7.14 4.29 4.31
CA VAL A 160 -5.79 3.74 4.56
C VAL A 160 -5.19 4.39 5.80
N ILE A 161 -4.57 3.57 6.63
CA ILE A 161 -3.96 4.04 7.87
C ILE A 161 -2.58 4.62 7.60
N MET A 162 -2.35 5.86 8.04
CA MET A 162 -1.08 6.56 7.89
C MET A 162 -0.58 7.11 9.23
N ASP A 163 0.72 7.32 9.36
CA ASP A 163 1.31 8.01 10.50
C ASP A 163 1.09 9.52 10.38
N THR A 164 0.10 10.05 11.11
CA THR A 164 -0.25 11.48 11.10
C THR A 164 0.75 12.35 11.86
N ALA A 165 1.71 11.77 12.55
CA ALA A 165 2.81 12.51 13.16
C ALA A 165 3.87 12.96 12.14
N ASP A 166 3.88 12.36 10.93
CA ASP A 166 4.82 12.68 9.85
C ASP A 166 4.07 12.98 8.54
N LEU A 167 3.56 14.19 8.44
CA LEU A 167 2.81 14.68 7.27
C LEU A 167 3.65 15.59 6.36
N LYS A 168 4.96 15.71 6.61
CA LYS A 168 5.83 16.67 5.92
C LYS A 168 5.81 16.50 4.40
N ASP A 169 5.75 15.26 3.93
CA ASP A 169 5.77 14.92 2.49
C ASP A 169 4.60 14.02 2.11
N VAL A 170 3.44 14.23 2.75
CA VAL A 170 2.25 13.38 2.56
C VAL A 170 1.77 13.33 1.11
N ALA A 171 2.02 14.37 0.32
CA ALA A 171 1.63 14.44 -1.08
C ALA A 171 2.48 13.56 -2.01
N ALA A 172 3.72 13.23 -1.62
CA ALA A 172 4.63 12.42 -2.42
C ALA A 172 5.05 11.10 -1.74
N LYS A 173 5.16 11.11 -0.41
CA LYS A 173 5.63 9.96 0.38
C LYS A 173 4.86 9.81 1.69
N PRO A 174 3.55 9.52 1.64
CA PRO A 174 2.80 9.25 2.86
C PRO A 174 3.41 8.07 3.62
N VAL A 175 3.43 8.16 4.94
CA VAL A 175 3.97 7.12 5.82
C VAL A 175 2.87 6.11 6.12
N LEU A 176 2.94 4.95 5.49
CA LEU A 176 1.91 3.90 5.45
C LEU A 176 2.43 2.58 6.05
N THR A 177 1.66 1.50 5.93
CA THR A 177 1.94 0.20 6.56
C THR A 177 2.16 -0.95 5.60
N GLY A 178 1.83 -0.79 4.32
CA GLY A 178 1.76 -1.87 3.35
C GLY A 178 3.09 -2.56 3.03
N PRO A 179 3.05 -3.67 2.27
CA PRO A 179 4.24 -4.45 1.91
C PRO A 179 5.27 -3.69 1.07
N TYR A 180 4.89 -2.58 0.45
CA TYR A 180 5.79 -1.77 -0.37
C TYR A 180 5.83 -0.32 0.09
N LYS A 181 7.06 0.18 0.28
CA LYS A 181 7.35 1.55 0.66
C LYS A 181 7.64 2.41 -0.56
N ILE A 182 7.04 3.58 -0.64
CA ILE A 182 7.28 4.58 -1.70
C ILE A 182 8.67 5.18 -1.49
N THR A 183 9.51 5.10 -2.53
CA THR A 183 10.86 5.68 -2.55
C THR A 183 10.92 6.95 -3.39
N SER A 184 10.15 7.01 -4.47
CA SER A 184 10.05 8.17 -5.35
C SER A 184 8.64 8.32 -5.93
N PHE A 185 8.25 9.54 -6.21
CA PHE A 185 7.02 9.87 -6.92
C PHE A 185 7.28 11.02 -7.90
N THR A 186 7.06 10.76 -9.18
CA THR A 186 7.05 11.77 -10.24
C THR A 186 5.65 11.86 -10.80
N LYS A 187 4.99 13.01 -10.52
CA LYS A 187 3.59 13.25 -10.91
C LYS A 187 3.37 13.00 -12.41
N GLY A 188 2.37 12.19 -12.72
CA GLY A 188 2.01 11.87 -14.09
C GLY A 188 2.97 10.93 -14.83
N GLU A 189 4.01 10.42 -14.16
CA GLU A 189 5.06 9.61 -14.78
C GLU A 189 5.26 8.27 -14.06
N SER A 190 5.70 8.30 -12.79
CA SER A 190 6.09 7.07 -12.10
C SER A 190 5.99 7.14 -10.58
N ILE A 191 5.80 5.97 -9.98
CA ILE A 191 5.94 5.73 -8.54
C ILE A 191 6.95 4.60 -8.38
N GLU A 192 8.04 4.85 -7.66
CA GLU A 192 9.02 3.84 -7.34
C GLU A 192 8.77 3.28 -5.94
N LEU A 193 8.90 1.98 -5.81
CA LEU A 193 8.62 1.24 -4.59
C LEU A 193 9.77 0.32 -4.24
N THR A 194 9.95 0.08 -2.95
CA THR A 194 10.83 -0.99 -2.45
C THR A 194 10.05 -1.87 -1.48
N ALA A 195 10.42 -3.15 -1.40
CA ALA A 195 9.84 -4.06 -0.41
C ALA A 195 10.11 -3.53 1.01
N PHE A 196 9.09 -3.52 1.85
CA PHE A 196 9.22 -3.14 3.25
C PHE A 196 9.65 -4.36 4.07
N ALA A 197 10.89 -4.34 4.56
CA ALA A 197 11.49 -5.49 5.23
C ALA A 197 10.78 -5.88 6.54
N ASP A 198 10.24 -4.88 7.25
CA ASP A 198 9.52 -5.04 8.52
C ASP A 198 8.00 -5.21 8.33
N TYR A 199 7.55 -5.61 7.15
CA TYR A 199 6.13 -5.81 6.88
C TYR A 199 5.56 -6.92 7.77
N TRP A 200 4.46 -6.64 8.45
CA TRP A 200 3.82 -7.56 9.41
C TRP A 200 3.34 -8.89 8.78
N GLY A 201 2.99 -8.87 7.50
CA GLY A 201 2.56 -10.05 6.74
C GLY A 201 3.71 -10.93 6.24
N GLY A 202 4.95 -10.66 6.67
CA GLY A 202 6.15 -11.38 6.27
C GLY A 202 6.84 -10.76 5.06
N LYS A 203 7.84 -11.46 4.51
CA LYS A 203 8.62 -10.92 3.38
C LYS A 203 7.72 -10.71 2.15
N PRO A 204 7.61 -9.47 1.65
CA PRO A 204 6.81 -9.21 0.48
C PRO A 204 7.29 -10.03 -0.72
N GLY A 205 6.37 -10.79 -1.31
CA GLY A 205 6.57 -11.42 -2.61
C GLY A 205 6.29 -10.41 -3.73
N LEU A 206 6.56 -10.80 -4.98
CA LEU A 206 5.96 -10.10 -6.12
C LEU A 206 4.45 -10.35 -6.05
N ILE A 207 3.68 -9.30 -5.79
CA ILE A 207 2.23 -9.35 -5.97
C ILE A 207 2.00 -9.16 -7.46
N LEU A 208 1.49 -10.18 -8.10
CA LEU A 208 1.04 -10.16 -9.49
C LEU A 208 -0.35 -9.57 -9.56
#